data_cc0ed19ca85bbf51f2bdb699d4d4a312
#
_entry.id   cc0ed19ca85bbf51f2bdb699d4d4a312
#
_cell.length_a   1.000
_cell.length_b   1.000
_cell.length_c   1.000
_cell.angle_alpha   90.00
_cell.angle_beta   90.00
_cell.angle_gamma   90.00
#
_symmetry.space_group_name_H-M   'P 1'
#
loop_
_entity.id
_entity.type
_entity.pdbx_description
1 polymer ?
#
loop_
_entity_poly.entity_id
_entity_poly.type
_entity_poly.pdbx_seq_one_letter_code
_entity_poly.pdbx_strand_id
1 'polypeptide(L)'
;YLAGEMVVFGEAYSAERGYELGIVNQVVEPEEVVSTAAALAESIKAKSPLAVRMAKRALTVGNQYEPGAASEMQLPLMSLLYSGHDQKEGMQAFFEKREPQYTGR
;
A
#
# COMPACT_ATOMS: atom_id res chain seq x y z
N TYR A 1 20.07 -0.81 -7.40
CA TYR A 1 20.96 -0.45 -8.51
C TYR A 1 20.39 0.72 -9.31
N LEU A 2 19.14 0.64 -9.78
CA LEU A 2 18.46 1.68 -10.57
C LEU A 2 18.45 3.06 -9.88
N ALA A 3 18.06 3.10 -8.62
CA ALA A 3 18.06 4.36 -7.84
C ALA A 3 19.46 4.97 -7.72
N GLY A 4 20.49 4.12 -7.59
CA GLY A 4 21.89 4.55 -7.59
C GLY A 4 22.31 5.14 -8.93
N GLU A 5 21.92 4.52 -10.02
CA GLU A 5 22.17 5.00 -11.38
C GLU A 5 21.52 6.37 -11.61
N MET A 6 20.24 6.51 -11.29
CA MET A 6 19.51 7.76 -11.42
C MET A 6 20.14 8.91 -10.61
N VAL A 7 20.56 8.63 -9.37
CA VAL A 7 21.16 9.66 -8.51
C VAL A 7 22.56 10.03 -8.95
N VAL A 8 23.37 9.05 -9.37
CA VAL A 8 24.78 9.27 -9.71
C VAL A 8 24.94 9.95 -11.07
N PHE A 9 24.16 9.51 -12.08
CA PHE A 9 24.26 10.08 -13.42
C PHE A 9 23.38 11.30 -13.63
N GLY A 10 22.32 11.46 -12.85
CA GLY A 10 21.42 12.62 -12.93
C GLY A 10 20.66 12.74 -14.25
N GLU A 11 20.49 11.63 -14.97
CA GLU A 11 19.77 11.61 -16.23
C GLU A 11 18.26 11.76 -16.03
N ALA A 12 17.61 12.47 -16.95
CA ALA A 12 16.16 12.60 -16.96
C ALA A 12 15.53 11.35 -17.60
N TYR A 13 14.54 10.79 -16.92
CA TYR A 13 13.74 9.68 -17.42
C TYR A 13 12.36 10.16 -17.85
N SER A 14 11.82 9.60 -18.96
CA SER A 14 10.44 9.85 -19.34
C SER A 14 9.47 9.14 -18.36
N ALA A 15 8.22 9.57 -18.33
CA ALA A 15 7.19 8.96 -17.49
C ALA A 15 6.97 7.48 -17.85
N GLU A 16 6.98 7.15 -19.16
CA GLU A 16 6.85 5.79 -19.69
C GLU A 16 8.00 4.92 -19.21
N ARG A 17 9.24 5.46 -19.28
CA ARG A 17 10.41 4.72 -18.79
C ARG A 17 10.33 4.50 -17.28
N GLY A 18 9.85 5.48 -16.53
CA GLY A 18 9.58 5.34 -15.09
C GLY A 18 8.55 4.25 -14.79
N TYR A 19 7.52 4.11 -15.63
CA TYR A 19 6.53 3.03 -15.53
C TYR A 19 7.13 1.65 -15.84
N GLU A 20 7.86 1.51 -16.94
CA GLU A 20 8.57 0.27 -17.30
C GLU A 20 9.51 -0.21 -16.19
N LEU A 21 10.19 0.73 -15.53
CA LEU A 21 11.14 0.46 -14.44
C LEU A 21 10.46 0.25 -13.07
N GLY A 22 9.14 0.41 -12.98
CA GLY A 22 8.39 0.26 -11.74
C GLY A 22 8.57 1.40 -10.74
N ILE A 23 9.05 2.57 -11.19
CA ILE A 23 9.24 3.77 -10.35
C ILE A 23 7.90 4.48 -10.12
N VAL A 24 7.04 4.50 -11.15
CA VAL A 24 5.68 5.07 -11.08
C VAL A 24 4.64 3.98 -11.38
N ASN A 25 3.45 4.13 -10.80
CA ASN A 25 2.40 3.13 -10.90
C ASN A 25 1.55 3.27 -12.16
N GLN A 26 1.41 4.50 -12.67
CA GLN A 26 0.60 4.82 -13.84
C GLN A 26 1.19 6.03 -14.56
N VAL A 27 1.00 6.08 -15.86
CA VAL A 27 1.24 7.26 -16.71
C VAL A 27 -0.11 7.67 -17.28
N VAL A 28 -0.45 8.93 -17.12
CA VAL A 28 -1.71 9.54 -17.58
C VAL A 28 -1.42 10.92 -18.15
N GLU A 29 -2.38 11.50 -18.87
CA GLU A 29 -2.26 12.86 -19.34
C GLU A 29 -2.13 13.85 -18.17
N PRO A 30 -1.41 14.97 -18.33
CA PRO A 30 -1.15 15.94 -17.25
C PRO A 30 -2.42 16.41 -16.52
N GLU A 31 -3.50 16.59 -17.24
CA GLU A 31 -4.79 17.04 -16.71
C GLU A 31 -5.49 15.98 -15.85
N GLU A 32 -5.14 14.71 -16.04
CA GLU A 32 -5.76 13.56 -15.36
C GLU A 32 -5.01 13.13 -14.10
N VAL A 33 -3.82 13.65 -13.84
CA VAL A 33 -2.97 13.20 -12.70
C VAL A 33 -3.70 13.31 -11.37
N VAL A 34 -4.32 14.46 -11.10
CA VAL A 34 -5.00 14.70 -9.82
C VAL A 34 -6.26 13.84 -9.69
N SER A 35 -7.06 13.73 -10.74
CA SER A 35 -8.29 12.93 -10.73
C SER A 35 -7.99 11.45 -10.59
N THR A 36 -6.97 10.93 -11.26
CA THR A 36 -6.52 9.54 -11.15
C THR A 36 -5.99 9.23 -9.74
N ALA A 37 -5.18 10.12 -9.19
CA ALA A 37 -4.68 9.97 -7.81
C ALA A 37 -5.84 10.01 -6.79
N ALA A 38 -6.83 10.89 -6.99
CA ALA A 38 -8.01 10.96 -6.15
C ALA A 38 -8.85 9.68 -6.23
N ALA A 39 -9.06 9.12 -7.41
CA ALA A 39 -9.77 7.87 -7.61
C ALA A 39 -9.05 6.69 -6.90
N LEU A 40 -7.72 6.65 -6.98
CA LEU A 40 -6.93 5.66 -6.26
C LEU A 40 -7.07 5.82 -4.73
N ALA A 41 -7.05 7.05 -4.23
CA ALA A 41 -7.26 7.35 -2.81
C ALA A 41 -8.68 6.94 -2.34
N GLU A 42 -9.71 7.17 -3.16
CA GLU A 42 -11.08 6.73 -2.85
C GLU A 42 -11.16 5.19 -2.72
N SER A 43 -10.45 4.43 -3.56
CA SER A 43 -10.44 2.98 -3.47
C SER A 43 -9.90 2.45 -2.13
N ILE A 44 -9.04 3.23 -1.47
CA ILE A 44 -8.50 2.89 -0.15
C ILE A 44 -9.55 3.07 0.95
N LYS A 45 -10.50 3.99 0.79
CA LYS A 45 -11.57 4.22 1.78
C LYS A 45 -12.48 3.00 1.98
N ALA A 46 -12.59 2.14 0.96
CA ALA A 46 -13.34 0.89 1.05
C ALA A 46 -12.60 -0.21 1.85
N LYS A 47 -11.38 0.04 2.33
CA LYS A 47 -10.58 -0.92 3.09
C LYS A 47 -10.63 -0.59 4.59
N SER A 48 -10.35 -1.60 5.43
CA SER A 48 -10.22 -1.35 6.87
C SER A 48 -9.16 -0.28 7.15
N PRO A 49 -9.53 0.83 7.84
CA PRO A 49 -8.56 1.87 8.16
C PRO A 49 -7.41 1.37 9.04
N LEU A 50 -7.67 0.40 9.90
CA LEU A 50 -6.64 -0.22 10.73
C LEU A 50 -5.68 -1.03 9.87
N ALA A 51 -6.20 -1.86 8.94
CA ALA A 51 -5.38 -2.68 8.06
C ALA A 51 -4.47 -1.81 7.16
N VAL A 52 -5.00 -0.74 6.58
CA VAL A 52 -4.22 0.20 5.74
C VAL A 52 -3.09 0.85 6.55
N ARG A 53 -3.37 1.31 7.78
CA ARG A 53 -2.33 1.90 8.65
C ARG A 53 -1.24 0.89 9.01
N MET A 54 -1.63 -0.34 9.35
CA MET A 54 -0.66 -1.37 9.73
C MET A 54 0.16 -1.84 8.52
N ALA A 55 -0.45 -1.99 7.35
CA ALA A 55 0.26 -2.31 6.12
C ALA A 55 1.30 -1.22 5.77
N LYS A 56 0.90 0.05 5.82
CA LYS A 56 1.84 1.16 5.61
C LYS A 56 2.99 1.16 6.61
N ARG A 57 2.69 0.89 7.89
CA ARG A 57 3.73 0.78 8.93
C ARG A 57 4.67 -0.39 8.67
N ALA A 58 4.15 -1.56 8.30
CA ALA A 58 4.95 -2.74 7.98
C ALA A 58 5.91 -2.49 6.81
N LEU A 59 5.43 -1.83 5.74
CA LEU A 59 6.25 -1.45 4.60
C LEU A 59 7.36 -0.45 4.99
N THR A 60 7.03 0.58 5.78
CA THR A 60 8.00 1.59 6.21
C THR A 60 9.07 0.97 7.11
N VAL A 61 8.67 0.15 8.08
CA VAL A 61 9.58 -0.50 9.02
C VAL A 61 10.39 -1.59 8.31
N GLY A 62 9.75 -2.39 7.44
CA GLY A 62 10.42 -3.46 6.69
C GLY A 62 11.61 -2.99 5.85
N ASN A 63 11.55 -1.75 5.35
CA ASN A 63 12.66 -1.15 4.60
C ASN A 63 13.83 -0.65 5.47
N GLN A 64 13.68 -0.63 6.80
CA GLN A 64 14.68 -0.10 7.73
C GLN A 64 15.47 -1.21 8.46
N TYR A 65 15.01 -2.44 8.39
CA TYR A 65 15.57 -3.57 9.13
C TYR A 65 16.02 -4.70 8.20
N GLU A 66 16.95 -5.51 8.69
CA GLU A 66 17.28 -6.77 8.05
C GLU A 66 16.03 -7.67 7.93
N PRO A 67 15.94 -8.49 6.86
CA PRO A 67 14.73 -9.27 6.55
C PRO A 67 14.20 -10.12 7.71
N GLY A 68 15.09 -10.70 8.54
CA GLY A 68 14.71 -11.49 9.71
C GLY A 68 14.02 -10.65 10.79
N ALA A 69 14.61 -9.51 11.15
CA ALA A 69 14.04 -8.60 12.13
C ALA A 69 12.73 -7.97 11.64
N ALA A 70 12.65 -7.64 10.35
CA ALA A 70 11.42 -7.14 9.75
C ALA A 70 10.27 -8.16 9.85
N SER A 71 10.55 -9.46 9.62
CA SER A 71 9.56 -10.53 9.76
C SER A 71 9.05 -10.69 11.20
N GLU A 72 9.93 -10.63 12.18
CA GLU A 72 9.54 -10.69 13.60
C GLU A 72 8.62 -9.52 14.00
N MET A 73 8.86 -8.32 13.47
CA MET A 73 8.01 -7.18 13.73
C MET A 73 6.63 -7.27 13.05
N GLN A 74 6.48 -8.05 11.99
CA GLN A 74 5.20 -8.25 11.32
C GLN A 74 4.23 -9.12 12.14
N LEU A 75 4.71 -10.10 12.91
CA LEU A 75 3.86 -11.00 13.67
C LEU A 75 2.94 -10.29 14.67
N PRO A 76 3.41 -9.34 15.52
CA PRO A 76 2.54 -8.57 16.39
C PRO A 76 1.50 -7.73 15.64
N LEU A 77 1.89 -7.14 14.50
CA LEU A 77 0.96 -6.37 13.67
C LEU A 77 -0.15 -7.24 13.07
N MET A 78 0.20 -8.43 12.60
CA MET A 78 -0.77 -9.42 12.11
C MET A 78 -1.70 -9.90 13.23
N SER A 79 -1.15 -10.20 14.41
CA SER A 79 -1.95 -10.62 15.58
C SER A 79 -2.98 -9.56 15.97
N LEU A 80 -2.57 -8.28 15.95
CA LEU A 80 -3.47 -7.15 16.20
C LEU A 80 -4.61 -7.09 15.17
N LEU A 81 -4.29 -7.27 13.89
CA LEU A 81 -5.30 -7.26 12.82
C LEU A 81 -6.28 -8.44 12.95
N TYR A 82 -5.79 -9.64 13.26
CA TYR A 82 -6.62 -10.83 13.42
C TYR A 82 -7.55 -10.76 14.64
N SER A 83 -7.15 -10.04 15.70
CA SER A 83 -8.01 -9.83 16.88
C SER A 83 -9.08 -8.75 16.69
N GLY A 84 -8.94 -7.93 15.64
CA GLY A 84 -9.78 -6.77 15.39
C GLY A 84 -11.21 -7.09 14.95
N HIS A 85 -12.11 -6.13 15.15
CA HIS A 85 -13.49 -6.20 14.67
C HIS A 85 -13.55 -6.27 13.13
N ASP A 86 -12.75 -5.47 12.45
CA ASP A 86 -12.76 -5.37 10.99
C ASP A 86 -12.38 -6.68 10.30
N GLN A 87 -11.53 -7.50 10.92
CA GLN A 87 -11.18 -8.83 10.38
C GLN A 87 -12.41 -9.74 10.39
N LYS A 88 -13.16 -9.77 11.49
CA LYS A 88 -14.38 -10.57 11.62
C LYS A 88 -15.45 -10.10 10.65
N GLU A 89 -15.64 -8.79 10.56
CA GLU A 89 -16.56 -8.17 9.60
C GLU A 89 -16.20 -8.53 8.16
N GLY A 90 -14.91 -8.42 7.80
CA GLY A 90 -14.45 -8.76 6.45
C GLY A 90 -14.68 -10.22 6.10
N MET A 91 -14.43 -11.13 7.03
CA MET A 91 -14.70 -12.57 6.85
C MET A 91 -16.20 -12.84 6.70
N GLN A 92 -17.02 -12.25 7.57
CA GLN A 92 -18.46 -12.42 7.50
C GLN A 92 -19.04 -11.86 6.20
N ALA A 93 -18.67 -10.64 5.82
CA ALA A 93 -19.09 -10.01 4.57
C ALA A 93 -18.72 -10.87 3.34
N PHE A 94 -17.52 -11.48 3.36
CA PHE A 94 -17.08 -12.39 2.29
C PHE A 94 -18.00 -13.60 2.17
N PHE A 95 -18.34 -14.28 3.27
CA PHE A 95 -19.25 -15.43 3.26
C PHE A 95 -20.67 -15.05 2.86
N GLU A 96 -21.13 -13.88 3.29
CA GLU A 96 -22.46 -13.35 2.99
C GLU A 96 -22.54 -12.69 1.60
N LYS A 97 -21.43 -12.57 0.88
CA LYS A 97 -21.31 -11.90 -0.43
C LYS A 97 -21.85 -10.47 -0.44
N ARG A 98 -21.56 -9.72 0.60
CA ARG A 98 -21.92 -8.31 0.75
C ARG A 98 -20.68 -7.43 0.94
N GLU A 99 -20.85 -6.14 0.77
CA GLU A 99 -19.81 -5.17 1.08
C GLU A 99 -19.56 -5.11 2.60
N PRO A 100 -18.29 -5.12 3.04
CA PRO A 100 -17.94 -5.00 4.46
C PRO A 100 -18.12 -3.57 4.98
N GLN A 101 -18.47 -3.44 6.26
CA GLN A 101 -18.60 -2.16 6.94
C GLN A 101 -17.48 -2.01 7.98
N TYR A 102 -16.33 -1.55 7.54
CA TYR A 102 -15.16 -1.39 8.39
C TYR A 102 -15.27 -0.17 9.31
N THR A 103 -14.87 -0.33 10.55
CA THR A 103 -14.92 0.72 11.60
C THR A 103 -13.52 1.15 12.06
N GLY A 104 -12.47 0.44 11.66
CA GLY A 104 -11.10 0.72 12.05
C GLY A 104 -10.72 0.21 13.45
N ARG A 105 -11.46 -0.77 13.97
CA ARG A 105 -11.26 -1.37 15.31
C ARG A 105 -10.95 -2.85 15.23
#